data_cd5921eed573314a37914ce5de034658
#
_entry.id   cd5921eed573314a37914ce5de034658
#
_cell.length_a   1.000
_cell.length_b   1.000
_cell.length_c   1.000
_cell.angle_alpha   90.00
_cell.angle_beta   90.00
_cell.angle_gamma   90.00
#
_symmetry.space_group_name_H-M   'P 1'
#
loop_
_entity.id
_entity.type
_entity.pdbx_description
1 polymer ?
#
loop_
_entity_poly.entity_id
_entity_poly.type
_entity_poly.pdbx_seq_one_letter_code
_entity_poly.pdbx_strand_id
1 'polypeptide(L)'
;MAEGETKRPEGTTKHPEEAAKSSEGAAKHPKGITKHPEGRSWEPDAGNMKILGRTLVHTGENTGRRARYLCYSGSYVEFTFTGRSLSCELISDYCEDQTDGTQYPCYMALYLDHQLVRRFPLMPGRHLYPLLPEGENSKRDAWKCEDPEGNDSEGDVRKRDDLGGNDSEEDLRTMVVCLVKESEVQYASSGILAFYTDEEAEIRPTDKKDRKIEFIGDSITCGYGVLGKPENLFSTETESADDAFAVQCARALDADYQLVSFSGIGVISRYIEPEENEPLTDVLMPALYLHTDAVLAKRYGWRPESWDFSSFCPQVVVIHLGTNDDSYTRGIREREERFEEEYCEFVRNIHRRNPGAEIVCTFGVMSQRLLPRVEEAVQRLSESGVPVRMHREEPMPPGEVTGCDGHPSAQRQRKMAESLTGFLLQEIFREDFAEDDMIE
;
A
#
# COMPACT_ATOMS: atom_id res chain seq x y z
N MET A 1 -5.07 50.21 -22.67
CA MET A 1 -5.67 49.11 -21.89
C MET A 1 -4.68 47.96 -21.99
N ALA A 2 -3.95 47.74 -20.92
CA ALA A 2 -2.84 46.78 -20.88
C ALA A 2 -3.40 45.46 -20.32
N GLU A 3 -3.27 44.39 -21.10
CA GLU A 3 -3.52 43.02 -20.66
C GLU A 3 -2.34 42.57 -19.80
N GLY A 4 -2.62 42.27 -18.54
CA GLY A 4 -1.62 41.72 -17.62
C GLY A 4 -1.53 40.22 -17.76
N GLU A 5 -0.47 39.73 -18.40
CA GLU A 5 -0.06 38.33 -18.36
C GLU A 5 0.46 38.01 -16.96
N THR A 6 -0.30 37.21 -16.21
CA THR A 6 0.21 36.53 -15.00
C THR A 6 1.05 35.32 -15.41
N LYS A 7 2.36 35.48 -15.37
CA LYS A 7 3.28 34.35 -15.45
C LYS A 7 3.11 33.44 -14.24
N ARG A 8 2.75 32.18 -14.48
CA ARG A 8 2.90 31.09 -13.49
C ARG A 8 4.37 30.86 -13.23
N PRO A 9 4.81 30.54 -12.00
CA PRO A 9 6.18 30.14 -11.77
C PRO A 9 6.42 28.78 -12.45
N GLU A 10 7.46 28.68 -13.25
CA GLU A 10 8.01 27.44 -13.79
C GLU A 10 8.64 26.67 -12.63
N GLY A 11 7.86 25.80 -11.99
CA GLY A 11 8.36 24.77 -11.11
C GLY A 11 8.63 23.52 -11.95
N THR A 12 9.88 23.29 -12.31
CA THR A 12 10.33 22.01 -12.85
C THR A 12 10.24 20.98 -11.72
N THR A 13 9.14 20.26 -11.64
CA THR A 13 9.02 19.05 -10.81
C THR A 13 9.84 17.94 -11.46
N LYS A 14 11.12 17.85 -11.13
CA LYS A 14 11.89 16.65 -11.44
C LYS A 14 11.40 15.53 -10.53
N HIS A 15 10.86 14.48 -11.12
CA HIS A 15 10.52 13.26 -10.40
C HIS A 15 11.75 12.67 -9.70
N PRO A 16 11.61 12.04 -8.51
CA PRO A 16 12.72 11.44 -7.74
C PRO A 16 13.49 10.32 -8.45
N GLU A 17 13.16 9.99 -9.68
CA GLU A 17 13.72 8.87 -10.44
C GLU A 17 15.14 9.08 -10.98
N GLU A 18 15.63 10.30 -11.08
CA GLU A 18 17.07 10.53 -11.37
C GLU A 18 17.96 10.14 -10.19
N ALA A 19 17.40 10.04 -8.98
CA ALA A 19 18.13 9.65 -7.77
C ALA A 19 18.55 8.16 -7.73
N ALA A 20 17.92 7.29 -8.52
CA ALA A 20 18.21 5.85 -8.51
C ALA A 20 19.49 5.43 -9.27
N LYS A 21 20.23 6.35 -9.88
CA LYS A 21 21.35 6.02 -10.79
C LYS A 21 22.74 5.91 -10.15
N SER A 22 22.92 6.19 -8.87
CA SER A 22 24.27 6.09 -8.26
C SER A 22 24.24 5.84 -6.76
N SER A 23 24.03 4.62 -6.31
CA SER A 23 24.37 4.23 -4.94
C SER A 23 25.49 3.18 -4.90
N GLU A 24 26.67 3.52 -5.38
CA GLU A 24 27.93 2.86 -4.99
C GLU A 24 28.58 3.56 -3.78
N GLY A 25 27.78 4.04 -2.85
CA GLY A 25 28.23 4.52 -1.55
C GLY A 25 27.75 3.57 -0.46
N ALA A 26 28.59 2.64 -0.02
CA ALA A 26 28.31 1.82 1.15
C ALA A 26 27.98 2.74 2.34
N ALA A 27 26.70 2.91 2.66
CA ALA A 27 26.25 3.63 3.82
C ALA A 27 26.87 2.98 5.07
N LYS A 28 27.60 3.76 5.87
CA LYS A 28 28.10 3.30 7.17
C LYS A 28 26.90 3.04 8.07
N HIS A 29 26.53 1.78 8.22
CA HIS A 29 25.45 1.39 9.13
C HIS A 29 25.70 1.92 10.54
N PRO A 30 24.74 2.64 11.15
CA PRO A 30 24.80 2.97 12.56
C PRO A 30 24.90 1.69 13.40
N LYS A 31 25.64 1.74 14.49
CA LYS A 31 25.81 0.60 15.40
C LYS A 31 24.44 0.19 15.94
N GLY A 32 24.01 -1.02 15.58
CA GLY A 32 22.70 -1.57 15.95
C GLY A 32 22.50 -1.73 17.45
N ILE A 33 21.27 -2.11 17.79
CA ILE A 33 20.79 -2.39 19.16
C ILE A 33 21.82 -3.23 19.92
N THR A 34 22.26 -2.73 21.07
CA THR A 34 23.28 -3.38 21.90
C THR A 34 22.68 -4.35 22.92
N LYS A 35 21.36 -4.31 23.18
CA LYS A 35 20.68 -5.20 24.12
C LYS A 35 19.23 -5.44 23.65
N HIS A 36 18.86 -6.73 23.49
CA HIS A 36 17.48 -7.12 23.25
C HIS A 36 16.70 -7.13 24.57
N PRO A 37 15.36 -6.90 24.54
CA PRO A 37 14.51 -7.08 25.72
C PRO A 37 14.67 -8.50 26.29
N GLU A 38 14.55 -8.63 27.60
CA GLU A 38 14.42 -9.94 28.25
C GLU A 38 13.04 -10.50 27.94
N GLY A 39 12.92 -11.84 27.70
CA GLY A 39 11.67 -12.49 27.35
C GLY A 39 11.77 -13.35 26.09
N ARG A 40 10.64 -13.56 25.42
CA ARG A 40 10.54 -14.40 24.22
C ARG A 40 10.72 -13.60 22.94
N SER A 41 11.28 -14.25 21.92
CA SER A 41 11.35 -13.70 20.56
C SER A 41 10.55 -14.54 19.59
N TRP A 42 9.86 -13.90 18.64
CA TRP A 42 9.00 -14.53 17.64
C TRP A 42 9.41 -14.04 16.26
N GLU A 43 9.93 -14.95 15.43
CA GLU A 43 10.11 -14.63 14.01
C GLU A 43 8.74 -14.56 13.31
N PRO A 44 8.53 -13.63 12.37
CA PRO A 44 7.25 -13.53 11.65
C PRO A 44 7.13 -14.68 10.65
N ASP A 45 6.34 -15.67 10.99
CA ASP A 45 5.99 -16.80 10.11
C ASP A 45 4.50 -17.15 10.18
N ALA A 46 4.03 -17.98 9.23
CA ALA A 46 2.62 -18.32 9.14
C ALA A 46 2.11 -19.26 10.26
N GLY A 47 3.01 -19.79 11.08
CA GLY A 47 2.64 -20.62 12.22
C GLY A 47 2.20 -19.81 13.43
N ASN A 48 2.67 -18.58 13.55
CA ASN A 48 2.36 -17.69 14.67
C ASN A 48 1.65 -16.39 14.27
N MET A 49 1.66 -16.01 12.99
CA MET A 49 1.08 -14.75 12.53
C MET A 49 0.39 -14.93 11.19
N LYS A 50 -0.69 -14.19 10.97
CA LYS A 50 -1.28 -14.00 9.65
C LYS A 50 -0.46 -12.97 8.90
N ILE A 51 0.04 -13.34 7.73
CA ILE A 51 0.90 -12.50 6.89
C ILE A 51 0.21 -12.35 5.54
N LEU A 52 -0.09 -11.13 5.15
CA LEU A 52 -0.76 -10.82 3.89
C LEU A 52 0.00 -9.77 3.09
N GLY A 53 -0.22 -9.83 1.78
CA GLY A 53 0.61 -9.16 0.79
C GLY A 53 1.81 -10.02 0.38
N ARG A 54 2.51 -9.62 -0.68
CA ARG A 54 3.73 -10.31 -1.09
C ARG A 54 4.85 -10.00 -0.11
N THR A 55 5.51 -11.02 0.37
CA THR A 55 6.63 -10.89 1.32
C THR A 55 7.82 -11.72 0.88
N LEU A 56 9.01 -11.23 1.15
CA LEU A 56 10.28 -11.88 0.83
C LEU A 56 11.05 -12.16 2.11
N VAL A 57 11.53 -13.38 2.31
CA VAL A 57 12.39 -13.71 3.46
C VAL A 57 13.84 -13.76 2.98
N HIS A 58 14.67 -12.89 3.52
CA HIS A 58 16.08 -12.82 3.18
C HIS A 58 16.97 -12.84 4.42
N THR A 59 18.10 -13.54 4.34
CA THR A 59 19.10 -13.57 5.40
C THR A 59 20.17 -12.53 5.08
N GLY A 60 20.29 -11.52 5.92
CA GLY A 60 21.29 -10.46 5.74
C GLY A 60 22.70 -11.00 5.86
N GLU A 61 23.54 -10.82 4.82
CA GLU A 61 24.93 -11.29 4.77
C GLU A 61 25.77 -10.80 5.97
N ASN A 62 25.56 -9.57 6.41
CA ASN A 62 26.31 -8.96 7.50
C ASN A 62 25.75 -9.27 8.91
N THR A 63 24.52 -9.75 9.01
CA THR A 63 23.84 -9.97 10.30
C THR A 63 23.62 -11.46 10.60
N GLY A 64 23.63 -12.32 9.58
CA GLY A 64 23.25 -13.72 9.68
C GLY A 64 21.79 -13.96 10.12
N ARG A 65 20.99 -12.88 10.26
CA ARG A 65 19.59 -12.94 10.71
C ARG A 65 18.63 -12.87 9.53
N ARG A 66 17.57 -13.63 9.65
CA ARG A 66 16.46 -13.60 8.69
C ARG A 66 15.57 -12.40 8.97
N ALA A 67 15.18 -11.70 7.90
CA ALA A 67 14.16 -10.68 7.94
C ALA A 67 13.06 -11.01 6.93
N ARG A 68 11.82 -10.78 7.31
CA ARG A 68 10.68 -10.82 6.40
C ARG A 68 10.39 -9.41 5.92
N TYR A 69 10.68 -9.16 4.66
CA TYR A 69 10.38 -7.89 4.02
C TYR A 69 8.93 -7.85 3.55
N LEU A 70 8.24 -6.77 3.89
CA LEU A 70 6.93 -6.42 3.36
C LEU A 70 7.14 -5.70 2.03
N CYS A 71 6.73 -6.32 0.91
CA CYS A 71 7.16 -5.88 -0.41
C CYS A 71 6.38 -4.68 -0.92
N TYR A 72 5.06 -4.74 -0.93
CA TYR A 72 4.19 -3.66 -1.44
C TYR A 72 3.54 -2.89 -0.30
N SER A 73 3.12 -1.65 -0.58
CA SER A 73 2.24 -0.89 0.32
C SER A 73 0.96 -1.68 0.62
N GLY A 74 0.41 -1.53 1.82
CA GLY A 74 -0.71 -2.34 2.30
C GLY A 74 -0.35 -3.78 2.72
N SER A 75 0.90 -4.25 2.57
CA SER A 75 1.31 -5.55 3.13
C SER A 75 1.38 -5.48 4.65
N TYR A 76 0.94 -6.54 5.35
CA TYR A 76 0.83 -6.50 6.80
C TYR A 76 1.07 -7.85 7.49
N VAL A 77 1.34 -7.74 8.79
CA VAL A 77 1.40 -8.87 9.73
C VAL A 77 0.35 -8.65 10.81
N GLU A 78 -0.50 -9.65 11.05
CA GLU A 78 -1.58 -9.60 12.02
C GLU A 78 -1.59 -10.84 12.92
N PHE A 79 -1.82 -10.64 14.23
CA PHE A 79 -1.86 -11.73 15.19
C PHE A 79 -2.65 -11.33 16.44
N THR A 80 -3.18 -12.32 17.15
CA THR A 80 -3.67 -12.15 18.50
C THR A 80 -2.48 -12.24 19.46
N PHE A 81 -2.30 -11.20 20.26
CA PHE A 81 -1.30 -11.09 21.30
C PHE A 81 -1.96 -11.20 22.67
N THR A 82 -1.38 -12.01 23.56
CA THR A 82 -1.71 -12.02 25.00
C THR A 82 -0.42 -11.84 25.78
N GLY A 83 -0.31 -10.77 26.55
CA GLY A 83 0.92 -10.42 27.28
C GLY A 83 0.89 -9.03 27.86
N ARG A 84 2.06 -8.58 28.39
CA ARG A 84 2.24 -7.26 29.04
C ARG A 84 3.07 -6.32 28.20
N SER A 85 4.05 -6.84 27.46
CA SER A 85 4.97 -6.03 26.65
C SER A 85 5.12 -6.59 25.25
N LEU A 86 5.18 -5.70 24.26
CA LEU A 86 5.39 -6.06 22.87
C LEU A 86 6.24 -5.01 22.18
N SER A 87 7.31 -5.45 21.53
CA SER A 87 8.18 -4.63 20.70
C SER A 87 8.48 -5.35 19.38
N CYS A 88 8.79 -4.62 18.32
CA CYS A 88 9.17 -5.16 17.03
C CYS A 88 10.54 -4.65 16.61
N GLU A 89 11.44 -5.55 16.25
CA GLU A 89 12.72 -5.19 15.63
C GLU A 89 12.54 -5.14 14.11
N LEU A 90 12.71 -3.93 13.56
CA LEU A 90 12.58 -3.65 12.15
C LEU A 90 13.93 -3.25 11.56
N ILE A 91 14.13 -3.61 10.29
CA ILE A 91 15.23 -3.12 9.46
C ILE A 91 14.65 -2.34 8.29
N SER A 92 15.21 -1.16 8.02
CA SER A 92 14.78 -0.30 6.93
C SER A 92 15.98 0.43 6.31
N ASP A 93 15.74 0.97 5.13
CA ASP A 93 16.56 1.97 4.46
C ASP A 93 15.63 3.10 3.98
N TYR A 94 16.16 4.05 3.22
CA TYR A 94 15.37 5.03 2.48
C TYR A 94 16.12 5.58 1.28
N CYS A 95 15.38 6.15 0.33
CA CYS A 95 15.95 7.00 -0.70
C CYS A 95 16.15 8.42 -0.15
N GLU A 96 17.18 9.09 -0.66
CA GLU A 96 17.44 10.50 -0.41
C GLU A 96 17.51 11.20 -1.77
N ASP A 97 16.76 12.28 -1.94
CA ASP A 97 16.87 13.10 -3.13
C ASP A 97 18.25 13.78 -3.15
N GLN A 98 19.02 13.53 -4.22
CA GLN A 98 20.37 14.04 -4.36
C GLN A 98 20.41 15.53 -4.66
N THR A 99 19.28 16.15 -4.97
CA THR A 99 19.19 17.58 -5.32
C THR A 99 18.97 18.46 -4.10
N ASP A 100 18.13 18.02 -3.16
CA ASP A 100 17.73 18.81 -1.98
C ASP A 100 17.92 18.09 -0.64
N GLY A 101 18.29 16.79 -0.67
CA GLY A 101 18.49 15.98 0.54
C GLY A 101 17.21 15.50 1.20
N THR A 102 16.06 15.62 0.52
CA THR A 102 14.78 15.10 1.04
C THR A 102 14.87 13.59 1.25
N GLN A 103 14.50 13.14 2.43
CA GLN A 103 14.49 11.73 2.79
C GLN A 103 13.07 11.15 2.68
N TYR A 104 13.00 9.93 2.16
CA TYR A 104 11.74 9.19 1.97
C TYR A 104 11.74 7.92 2.82
N PRO A 105 11.50 8.02 4.16
CA PRO A 105 11.47 6.87 5.05
C PRO A 105 10.26 5.97 4.78
N CYS A 106 10.37 4.67 5.10
CA CYS A 106 9.20 3.80 5.14
C CYS A 106 8.28 4.20 6.29
N TYR A 107 7.00 4.39 6.02
CA TYR A 107 5.98 4.56 7.05
C TYR A 107 5.29 3.24 7.35
N MET A 108 5.05 3.01 8.64
CA MET A 108 4.28 1.86 9.16
C MET A 108 3.08 2.37 9.94
N ALA A 109 1.98 1.64 9.89
CA ALA A 109 0.80 1.86 10.72
C ALA A 109 0.61 0.70 11.70
N LEU A 110 0.36 1.03 12.97
CA LEU A 110 0.05 0.08 14.04
C LEU A 110 -1.42 0.17 14.39
N TYR A 111 -2.10 -0.95 14.31
CA TYR A 111 -3.49 -1.11 14.75
C TYR A 111 -3.53 -2.04 15.96
N LEU A 112 -4.32 -1.67 16.97
CA LEU A 112 -4.68 -2.51 18.09
C LEU A 112 -6.22 -2.63 18.09
N ASP A 113 -6.74 -3.86 18.11
CA ASP A 113 -8.17 -4.17 18.01
C ASP A 113 -8.85 -3.41 16.86
N HIS A 114 -8.20 -3.44 15.68
CA HIS A 114 -8.64 -2.79 14.43
C HIS A 114 -8.72 -1.25 14.47
N GLN A 115 -8.19 -0.60 15.52
CA GLN A 115 -8.11 0.85 15.64
C GLN A 115 -6.68 1.32 15.37
N LEU A 116 -6.52 2.30 14.49
CA LEU A 116 -5.23 2.95 14.25
C LEU A 116 -4.76 3.63 15.54
N VAL A 117 -3.62 3.17 16.06
CA VAL A 117 -3.02 3.71 17.29
C VAL A 117 -1.87 4.65 16.95
N ARG A 118 -1.08 4.29 15.94
CA ARG A 118 0.12 5.03 15.58
C ARG A 118 0.48 4.81 14.12
N ARG A 119 0.87 5.90 13.45
CA ARG A 119 1.58 5.90 12.17
C ARG A 119 2.97 6.48 12.40
N PHE A 120 4.03 5.85 11.91
CA PHE A 120 5.39 6.26 12.24
C PHE A 120 6.39 5.91 11.13
N PRO A 121 7.41 6.78 10.92
CA PRO A 121 8.51 6.50 10.02
C PRO A 121 9.50 5.52 10.63
N LEU A 122 10.13 4.70 9.77
CA LEU A 122 11.24 3.86 10.15
C LEU A 122 12.57 4.62 9.97
N MET A 123 13.43 4.49 10.96
CA MET A 123 14.81 4.95 10.84
C MET A 123 15.65 3.94 10.04
N PRO A 124 16.65 4.40 9.27
CA PRO A 124 17.52 3.49 8.51
C PRO A 124 18.36 2.62 9.44
N GLY A 125 18.59 1.37 9.02
CA GLY A 125 19.26 0.36 9.82
C GLY A 125 18.28 -0.47 10.66
N ARG A 126 18.77 -1.03 11.73
CA ARG A 126 18.01 -1.91 12.64
C ARG A 126 17.62 -1.17 13.89
N HIS A 127 16.31 -1.12 14.17
CA HIS A 127 15.79 -0.45 15.34
C HIS A 127 14.68 -1.27 16.01
N LEU A 128 14.61 -1.16 17.33
CA LEU A 128 13.52 -1.73 18.14
C LEU A 128 12.44 -0.67 18.35
N TYR A 129 11.22 -1.01 17.96
CA TYR A 129 10.05 -0.15 18.10
C TYR A 129 9.10 -0.75 19.13
N PRO A 130 8.86 -0.07 20.29
CA PRO A 130 7.82 -0.51 21.21
C PRO A 130 6.45 -0.40 20.51
N LEU A 131 5.67 -1.47 20.58
CA LEU A 131 4.30 -1.53 20.05
C LEU A 131 3.24 -1.40 21.15
N LEU A 132 3.62 -1.67 22.40
CA LEU A 132 2.82 -1.37 23.59
C LEU A 132 3.61 -0.46 24.51
N PRO A 133 2.94 0.46 25.21
CA PRO A 133 3.60 1.33 26.18
C PRO A 133 4.13 0.50 27.38
N GLU A 134 5.34 0.79 27.83
CA GLU A 134 5.90 0.25 29.04
C GLU A 134 5.47 1.11 30.25
N GLY A 135 4.98 0.47 31.34
CA GLY A 135 4.74 1.07 32.66
C GLY A 135 3.46 1.90 32.81
N GLU A 136 3.33 2.59 33.96
CA GLU A 136 2.14 3.32 34.44
C GLU A 136 1.58 4.42 33.50
N ASN A 137 2.33 4.83 32.47
CA ASN A 137 1.91 5.85 31.49
C ASN A 137 1.11 5.26 30.31
N SER A 138 0.33 4.20 30.55
CA SER A 138 -0.57 3.61 29.53
C SER A 138 -1.74 4.54 29.13
N LYS A 139 -1.77 5.78 29.58
CA LYS A 139 -2.73 6.79 29.13
C LYS A 139 -2.43 7.15 27.68
N ARG A 140 -3.45 7.17 26.84
CA ARG A 140 -3.47 7.53 25.41
C ARG A 140 -2.60 8.75 25.02
N ASP A 141 -2.20 9.57 25.98
CA ASP A 141 -1.39 10.77 25.76
C ASP A 141 0.11 10.49 25.53
N ALA A 142 0.62 9.29 25.85
CA ALA A 142 2.03 8.92 25.62
C ALA A 142 2.39 8.70 24.14
N TRP A 143 1.39 8.69 23.25
CA TRP A 143 1.55 8.40 21.81
C TRP A 143 1.33 9.62 20.90
N LYS A 144 1.13 10.81 21.46
CA LYS A 144 1.11 12.02 20.64
C LYS A 144 2.51 12.20 20.06
N CYS A 145 2.64 12.05 18.74
CA CYS A 145 3.77 12.60 18.02
C CYS A 145 3.78 14.10 18.35
N GLU A 146 4.85 14.61 18.97
CA GLU A 146 5.07 16.05 19.04
C GLU A 146 5.27 16.50 17.60
N ASP A 147 4.23 17.12 17.03
CA ASP A 147 4.35 17.86 15.80
C ASP A 147 5.26 19.07 16.08
N PRO A 148 6.38 19.23 15.35
CA PRO A 148 7.31 20.34 15.58
C PRO A 148 6.69 21.73 15.40
N GLU A 149 5.48 21.83 14.84
CA GLU A 149 4.82 23.11 14.50
C GLU A 149 3.41 23.33 15.08
N GLY A 150 3.06 22.69 16.21
CA GLY A 150 1.97 23.16 17.08
C GLY A 150 0.60 23.47 16.40
N ASN A 151 0.18 22.70 15.38
CA ASN A 151 -1.15 22.87 14.79
C ASN A 151 -2.09 21.77 15.31
N ASP A 152 -2.97 22.16 16.24
CA ASP A 152 -4.08 21.32 16.69
C ASP A 152 -5.10 21.13 15.55
N SER A 153 -4.97 20.06 14.78
CA SER A 153 -6.05 19.58 13.95
C SER A 153 -6.95 18.66 14.77
N GLU A 154 -8.05 19.20 15.26
CA GLU A 154 -9.13 18.43 15.88
C GLU A 154 -9.77 17.49 14.86
N GLY A 155 -9.23 16.27 14.75
CA GLY A 155 -9.90 15.13 14.15
C GLY A 155 -10.87 14.52 15.17
N ASP A 156 -12.13 14.40 14.77
CA ASP A 156 -13.28 13.96 15.56
C ASP A 156 -13.06 12.59 16.23
N VAL A 157 -12.51 12.59 17.44
CA VAL A 157 -12.36 11.38 18.28
C VAL A 157 -13.64 11.23 19.11
N ARG A 158 -14.55 10.38 18.66
CA ARG A 158 -15.74 10.02 19.45
C ARG A 158 -15.31 9.48 20.81
N LYS A 159 -15.60 10.25 21.85
CA LYS A 159 -15.45 9.86 23.24
C LYS A 159 -16.28 8.60 23.52
N ARG A 160 -15.64 7.52 23.91
CA ARG A 160 -16.27 6.42 24.61
C ARG A 160 -16.07 6.67 26.11
N ASP A 161 -17.18 6.85 26.80
CA ASP A 161 -17.24 6.90 28.26
C ASP A 161 -16.93 5.53 28.88
N ASP A 162 -16.10 5.60 29.93
CA ASP A 162 -15.92 4.67 31.04
C ASP A 162 -16.04 3.15 30.79
N LEU A 163 -14.90 2.52 30.61
CA LEU A 163 -14.66 1.22 31.25
C LEU A 163 -13.70 1.45 32.42
N GLY A 164 -14.27 1.79 33.57
CA GLY A 164 -13.56 1.82 34.86
C GLY A 164 -13.22 0.39 35.28
N GLY A 165 -12.11 -0.15 34.82
CA GLY A 165 -11.42 -1.30 35.37
C GLY A 165 -10.21 -0.81 36.14
N ASN A 166 -10.08 -1.23 37.38
CA ASN A 166 -8.88 -1.06 38.19
C ASN A 166 -7.83 -2.05 37.64
N ASP A 167 -7.15 -1.66 36.54
CA ASP A 167 -6.08 -2.48 35.95
C ASP A 167 -4.90 -2.46 36.92
N SER A 168 -4.73 -3.53 37.68
CA SER A 168 -3.49 -3.81 38.40
C SER A 168 -2.41 -4.12 37.35
N GLU A 169 -1.18 -3.66 37.54
CA GLU A 169 -0.01 -3.84 36.65
C GLU A 169 0.31 -5.31 36.30
N GLU A 170 -0.41 -6.27 36.84
CA GLU A 170 -0.18 -7.71 36.70
C GLU A 170 -1.04 -8.38 35.63
N ASP A 171 -2.06 -7.72 35.07
CA ASP A 171 -3.03 -8.38 34.20
C ASP A 171 -2.52 -8.51 32.74
N LEU A 172 -2.59 -9.74 32.21
CA LEU A 172 -2.34 -10.05 30.80
C LEU A 172 -3.41 -9.39 29.93
N ARG A 173 -3.01 -8.68 28.90
CA ARG A 173 -3.92 -8.08 27.91
C ARG A 173 -4.01 -8.97 26.68
N THR A 174 -5.22 -9.22 26.20
CA THR A 174 -5.44 -9.91 24.93
C THR A 174 -5.96 -8.89 23.91
N MET A 175 -5.31 -8.82 22.75
CA MET A 175 -5.66 -7.88 21.68
C MET A 175 -5.24 -8.40 20.31
N VAL A 176 -5.85 -7.89 19.27
CA VAL A 176 -5.40 -8.06 17.89
C VAL A 176 -4.39 -6.97 17.57
N VAL A 177 -3.21 -7.37 17.13
CA VAL A 177 -2.13 -6.47 16.68
C VAL A 177 -1.99 -6.60 15.19
N CYS A 178 -2.03 -5.49 14.45
CA CYS A 178 -1.76 -5.45 13.02
C CYS A 178 -0.72 -4.37 12.72
N LEU A 179 0.36 -4.75 12.03
CA LEU A 179 1.43 -3.86 11.60
C LEU A 179 1.46 -3.81 10.07
N VAL A 180 1.11 -2.66 9.51
CA VAL A 180 0.93 -2.44 8.06
C VAL A 180 2.06 -1.58 7.51
N LYS A 181 2.57 -1.92 6.32
CA LYS A 181 3.46 -1.07 5.53
C LYS A 181 2.62 -0.06 4.75
N GLU A 182 2.80 1.23 5.03
CA GLU A 182 2.01 2.31 4.42
C GLU A 182 2.56 2.79 3.09
N SER A 183 3.89 2.95 3.00
CA SER A 183 4.55 3.56 1.86
C SER A 183 5.20 2.54 0.93
N GLU A 184 5.51 2.96 -0.29
CA GLU A 184 6.04 2.09 -1.35
C GLU A 184 7.50 1.65 -1.16
N VAL A 185 7.82 0.48 -1.74
CA VAL A 185 9.17 -0.09 -1.72
C VAL A 185 10.17 0.70 -2.57
N GLN A 186 9.70 1.47 -3.55
CA GLN A 186 10.59 2.30 -4.36
C GLN A 186 11.30 3.39 -3.53
N TYR A 187 10.68 3.86 -2.46
CA TYR A 187 11.25 4.87 -1.56
C TYR A 187 12.02 4.25 -0.41
N ALA A 188 11.45 3.24 0.23
CA ALA A 188 12.06 2.60 1.41
C ALA A 188 11.62 1.15 1.58
N SER A 189 12.53 0.34 2.07
CA SER A 189 12.25 -1.04 2.46
C SER A 189 11.75 -1.12 3.91
N SER A 190 11.08 -2.22 4.25
CA SER A 190 10.77 -2.60 5.62
C SER A 190 10.88 -4.11 5.80
N GLY A 191 11.76 -4.53 6.70
CA GLY A 191 11.92 -5.93 7.06
C GLY A 191 11.68 -6.15 8.55
N ILE A 192 10.91 -7.17 8.89
CA ILE A 192 10.64 -7.58 10.27
C ILE A 192 11.63 -8.67 10.64
N LEU A 193 12.45 -8.44 11.69
CA LEU A 193 13.39 -9.45 12.18
C LEU A 193 12.76 -10.32 13.25
N ALA A 194 12.12 -9.70 14.25
CA ALA A 194 11.42 -10.43 15.30
C ALA A 194 10.47 -9.50 16.08
N PHE A 195 9.50 -10.11 16.74
CA PHE A 195 8.76 -9.49 17.83
C PHE A 195 9.33 -9.98 19.16
N TYR A 196 9.39 -9.10 20.15
CA TYR A 196 9.87 -9.40 21.50
C TYR A 196 8.74 -9.14 22.49
N THR A 197 8.57 -10.09 23.41
CA THR A 197 7.47 -10.08 24.39
C THR A 197 8.01 -10.49 25.77
N ASP A 198 7.20 -10.30 26.80
CA ASP A 198 7.45 -10.93 28.10
C ASP A 198 7.41 -12.49 28.00
N GLU A 199 7.94 -13.15 29.03
CA GLU A 199 8.11 -14.62 29.08
C GLU A 199 6.78 -15.39 29.01
N GLU A 200 5.70 -14.83 29.56
CA GLU A 200 4.38 -15.46 29.66
C GLU A 200 3.50 -15.19 28.42
N ALA A 201 3.95 -14.31 27.52
CA ALA A 201 3.16 -13.90 26.38
C ALA A 201 2.93 -15.02 25.36
N GLU A 202 1.79 -14.93 24.69
CA GLU A 202 1.41 -15.77 23.56
C GLU A 202 1.14 -14.93 22.31
N ILE A 203 1.55 -15.45 21.16
CA ILE A 203 1.21 -14.92 19.84
C ILE A 203 0.57 -16.05 19.03
N ARG A 204 -0.60 -15.77 18.43
CA ARG A 204 -1.33 -16.70 17.57
C ARG A 204 -1.82 -15.97 16.32
N PRO A 205 -1.83 -16.62 15.14
CA PRO A 205 -2.37 -16.00 13.94
C PRO A 205 -3.88 -15.71 14.14
N THR A 206 -4.35 -14.62 13.55
CA THR A 206 -5.79 -14.37 13.39
C THR A 206 -6.36 -15.27 12.30
N ASP A 207 -7.67 -15.46 12.28
CA ASP A 207 -8.35 -16.25 11.27
C ASP A 207 -8.22 -15.63 9.87
N LYS A 208 -8.18 -16.47 8.85
CA LYS A 208 -8.29 -16.04 7.47
C LYS A 208 -9.72 -15.68 7.19
N LYS A 209 -9.91 -14.62 6.41
CA LYS A 209 -11.23 -14.21 5.96
C LYS A 209 -11.69 -15.05 4.77
N ASP A 210 -13.01 -15.18 4.61
CA ASP A 210 -13.60 -15.95 3.52
C ASP A 210 -13.40 -15.26 2.16
N ARG A 211 -13.48 -13.93 2.14
CA ARG A 211 -13.23 -13.14 0.93
C ARG A 211 -11.76 -12.79 0.77
N LYS A 212 -11.27 -12.87 -0.47
CA LYS A 212 -9.89 -12.52 -0.84
C LYS A 212 -9.88 -11.70 -2.11
N ILE A 213 -9.25 -10.54 -2.06
CA ILE A 213 -9.19 -9.60 -3.19
C ILE A 213 -7.74 -9.21 -3.45
N GLU A 214 -7.29 -9.33 -4.71
CA GLU A 214 -6.01 -8.77 -5.16
C GLU A 214 -6.27 -7.46 -5.89
N PHE A 215 -5.51 -6.41 -5.56
CA PHE A 215 -5.56 -5.13 -6.26
C PHE A 215 -4.25 -4.90 -6.99
N ILE A 216 -4.34 -4.62 -8.28
CA ILE A 216 -3.20 -4.34 -9.14
C ILE A 216 -3.36 -2.90 -9.64
N GLY A 217 -2.35 -2.04 -9.40
CA GLY A 217 -2.52 -0.65 -9.77
C GLY A 217 -1.26 0.20 -9.70
N ASP A 218 -1.49 1.49 -9.80
CA ASP A 218 -0.49 2.55 -9.81
C ASP A 218 -0.49 3.37 -8.50
N SER A 219 -0.07 4.63 -8.56
CA SER A 219 -0.05 5.57 -7.43
C SER A 219 -1.39 5.73 -6.72
N ILE A 220 -2.50 5.64 -7.46
CA ILE A 220 -3.85 5.76 -6.90
C ILE A 220 -4.12 4.59 -5.95
N THR A 221 -3.66 3.40 -6.30
CA THR A 221 -3.78 2.18 -5.48
C THR A 221 -2.79 2.18 -4.31
N CYS A 222 -1.61 2.79 -4.47
CA CYS A 222 -0.64 2.96 -3.39
C CYS A 222 -1.10 3.95 -2.31
N GLY A 223 -2.00 4.88 -2.66
CA GLY A 223 -2.36 6.00 -1.79
C GLY A 223 -1.35 7.14 -1.80
N TYR A 224 -0.68 7.36 -2.97
CA TYR A 224 0.29 8.42 -3.18
C TYR A 224 -0.31 9.79 -2.85
N GLY A 225 0.33 10.53 -1.95
CA GLY A 225 -0.04 11.90 -1.59
C GLY A 225 -1.44 12.07 -0.99
N VAL A 226 -2.11 10.99 -0.61
CA VAL A 226 -3.52 10.99 -0.16
C VAL A 226 -3.76 11.82 1.11
N LEU A 227 -2.76 11.89 2.01
CA LEU A 227 -2.81 12.68 3.24
C LEU A 227 -2.32 14.12 3.05
N GLY A 228 -1.79 14.44 1.87
CA GLY A 228 -1.29 15.76 1.54
C GLY A 228 -2.37 16.69 1.00
N LYS A 229 -1.93 17.89 0.56
CA LYS A 229 -2.74 18.91 -0.07
C LYS A 229 -2.21 19.22 -1.46
N PRO A 230 -2.99 19.87 -2.33
CA PRO A 230 -2.56 20.20 -3.70
C PRO A 230 -1.27 21.00 -3.81
N GLU A 231 -0.98 21.82 -2.79
CA GLU A 231 0.21 22.67 -2.72
C GLU A 231 1.44 21.96 -2.14
N ASN A 232 1.27 20.76 -1.55
CA ASN A 232 2.39 20.01 -1.00
C ASN A 232 3.12 19.24 -2.10
N LEU A 233 4.44 19.21 -2.05
CA LEU A 233 5.22 18.20 -2.75
C LEU A 233 4.98 16.84 -2.09
N PHE A 234 5.08 15.79 -2.88
CA PHE A 234 5.00 14.43 -2.36
C PHE A 234 6.10 14.13 -1.33
N SER A 235 5.72 13.40 -0.32
CA SER A 235 6.63 12.70 0.60
C SER A 235 5.98 11.39 1.04
N THR A 236 6.76 10.43 1.51
CA THR A 236 6.22 9.19 2.07
C THR A 236 5.38 9.41 3.34
N GLU A 237 5.51 10.58 3.97
CA GLU A 237 4.63 11.01 5.06
C GLU A 237 3.19 11.24 4.57
N THR A 238 3.03 11.72 3.34
CA THR A 238 1.71 11.98 2.75
C THR A 238 1.13 10.78 2.01
N GLU A 239 1.85 9.67 1.92
CA GLU A 239 1.41 8.42 1.31
C GLU A 239 0.77 7.51 2.36
N SER A 240 -0.41 6.95 2.07
CA SER A 240 -1.09 5.99 2.95
C SER A 240 -1.86 4.95 2.15
N ALA A 241 -1.38 3.70 2.18
CA ALA A 241 -2.10 2.58 1.59
C ALA A 241 -3.45 2.33 2.29
N ASP A 242 -3.52 2.60 3.58
CA ASP A 242 -4.72 2.41 4.38
C ASP A 242 -5.85 3.38 4.00
N ASP A 243 -5.50 4.59 3.53
CA ASP A 243 -6.44 5.58 3.03
C ASP A 243 -6.72 5.44 1.52
N ALA A 244 -6.05 4.50 0.82
CA ALA A 244 -6.35 4.19 -0.57
C ALA A 244 -7.64 3.38 -0.72
N PHE A 245 -8.33 3.56 -1.86
CA PHE A 245 -9.61 2.91 -2.15
C PHE A 245 -9.55 1.38 -2.03
N ALA A 246 -8.42 0.80 -2.40
CA ALA A 246 -8.22 -0.65 -2.41
C ALA A 246 -8.33 -1.26 -1.01
N VAL A 247 -7.59 -0.72 -0.03
CA VAL A 247 -7.61 -1.20 1.34
C VAL A 247 -8.94 -0.89 2.02
N GLN A 248 -9.51 0.31 1.77
CA GLN A 248 -10.83 0.68 2.32
C GLN A 248 -11.94 -0.24 1.77
N CYS A 249 -11.93 -0.55 0.47
CA CYS A 249 -12.88 -1.49 -0.13
C CYS A 249 -12.73 -2.91 0.47
N ALA A 250 -11.50 -3.42 0.60
CA ALA A 250 -11.26 -4.72 1.20
C ALA A 250 -11.75 -4.80 2.65
N ARG A 251 -11.52 -3.75 3.45
CA ARG A 251 -12.02 -3.67 4.83
C ARG A 251 -13.54 -3.61 4.90
N ALA A 252 -14.18 -2.84 4.01
CA ALA A 252 -15.65 -2.74 3.94
C ALA A 252 -16.31 -4.07 3.57
N LEU A 253 -15.61 -4.93 2.82
CA LEU A 253 -16.05 -6.27 2.42
C LEU A 253 -15.64 -7.36 3.40
N ASP A 254 -14.99 -7.03 4.50
CA ASP A 254 -14.37 -7.98 5.42
C ASP A 254 -13.50 -9.02 4.67
N ALA A 255 -12.63 -8.54 3.78
CA ALA A 255 -11.78 -9.38 2.92
C ALA A 255 -10.32 -9.37 3.36
N ASP A 256 -9.64 -10.52 3.21
CA ASP A 256 -8.18 -10.56 3.11
C ASP A 256 -7.75 -9.98 1.77
N TYR A 257 -6.69 -9.19 1.75
CA TYR A 257 -6.27 -8.51 0.53
C TYR A 257 -4.75 -8.54 0.33
N GLN A 258 -4.34 -8.35 -0.91
CA GLN A 258 -2.96 -7.96 -1.25
C GLN A 258 -2.97 -6.92 -2.35
N LEU A 259 -2.00 -6.01 -2.29
CA LEU A 259 -1.76 -5.03 -3.33
C LEU A 259 -0.51 -5.41 -4.13
N VAL A 260 -0.57 -5.20 -5.45
CA VAL A 260 0.57 -5.18 -6.35
C VAL A 260 0.52 -3.85 -7.08
N SER A 261 1.10 -2.83 -6.47
CA SER A 261 0.99 -1.45 -6.92
C SER A 261 2.33 -0.73 -6.88
N PHE A 262 2.49 0.23 -7.79
CA PHE A 262 3.72 1.00 -7.93
C PHE A 262 3.42 2.35 -8.60
N SER A 263 3.82 3.45 -7.97
CA SER A 263 3.57 4.79 -8.50
C SER A 263 4.30 5.04 -9.81
N GLY A 264 3.60 5.67 -10.74
CA GLY A 264 4.15 5.94 -12.06
C GLY A 264 4.09 4.77 -13.04
N ILE A 265 3.66 3.57 -12.63
CA ILE A 265 3.67 2.37 -13.48
C ILE A 265 2.51 2.36 -14.48
N GLY A 266 2.75 1.79 -15.66
CA GLY A 266 1.74 1.49 -16.66
C GLY A 266 1.88 0.09 -17.24
N VAL A 267 1.09 -0.18 -18.26
CA VAL A 267 1.10 -1.44 -19.02
C VAL A 267 2.11 -1.40 -20.15
N ILE A 268 2.18 -0.27 -20.90
CA ILE A 268 3.09 -0.08 -22.02
C ILE A 268 4.11 1.04 -21.80
N SER A 269 3.83 1.95 -20.87
CA SER A 269 4.74 3.03 -20.48
C SER A 269 4.50 3.41 -19.04
N ARG A 270 5.56 3.73 -18.34
CA ARG A 270 5.47 4.53 -17.13
C ARG A 270 5.04 5.95 -17.48
N TYR A 271 4.69 6.74 -16.44
CA TYR A 271 4.48 8.17 -16.61
C TYR A 271 5.68 8.82 -17.32
N ILE A 272 5.40 9.66 -18.29
CA ILE A 272 6.38 10.51 -18.97
C ILE A 272 5.96 11.98 -18.90
N GLU A 273 6.95 12.87 -18.84
CA GLU A 273 6.72 14.30 -18.87
C GLU A 273 6.14 14.78 -20.21
N PRO A 274 5.42 15.92 -20.26
CA PRO A 274 4.80 16.42 -21.49
C PRO A 274 5.77 16.61 -22.66
N GLU A 275 7.04 16.89 -22.38
CA GLU A 275 8.09 17.13 -23.38
C GLU A 275 8.67 15.82 -23.94
N GLU A 276 8.52 14.71 -23.22
CA GLU A 276 9.03 13.40 -23.62
C GLU A 276 8.08 12.73 -24.60
N ASN A 277 8.62 11.95 -25.55
CA ASN A 277 7.84 11.26 -26.57
C ASN A 277 8.08 9.74 -26.61
N GLU A 278 9.15 9.28 -26.00
CA GLU A 278 9.48 7.85 -25.93
C GLU A 278 8.88 7.22 -24.70
N PRO A 279 8.38 5.98 -24.78
CA PRO A 279 7.83 5.31 -23.62
C PRO A 279 8.94 4.91 -22.63
N LEU A 280 8.70 5.08 -21.34
CA LEU A 280 9.56 4.53 -20.30
C LEU A 280 9.12 3.09 -19.99
N THR A 281 10.02 2.13 -20.27
CA THR A 281 9.70 0.70 -20.20
C THR A 281 10.60 -0.11 -19.26
N ASP A 282 11.38 0.57 -18.41
CA ASP A 282 12.33 -0.07 -17.48
C ASP A 282 11.64 -0.90 -16.39
N VAL A 283 10.43 -0.50 -15.98
CA VAL A 283 9.55 -1.22 -15.04
C VAL A 283 8.11 -1.06 -15.53
N LEU A 284 7.49 -2.16 -15.95
CA LEU A 284 6.08 -2.21 -16.35
C LEU A 284 5.32 -3.24 -15.54
N MET A 285 4.04 -2.99 -15.28
CA MET A 285 3.20 -3.86 -14.45
C MET A 285 3.13 -5.30 -14.95
N PRO A 286 3.03 -5.62 -16.26
CA PRO A 286 3.01 -7.01 -16.72
C PRO A 286 4.24 -7.83 -16.30
N ALA A 287 5.42 -7.19 -16.24
CA ALA A 287 6.64 -7.85 -15.78
C ALA A 287 6.74 -7.88 -14.24
N LEU A 288 6.40 -6.77 -13.58
CA LEU A 288 6.42 -6.66 -12.12
C LEU A 288 5.52 -7.68 -11.44
N TYR A 289 4.32 -7.90 -11.99
CA TYR A 289 3.30 -8.80 -11.47
C TYR A 289 3.79 -10.26 -11.30
N LEU A 290 4.76 -10.68 -12.10
CA LEU A 290 5.27 -12.05 -12.10
C LEU A 290 6.19 -12.38 -10.93
N HIS A 291 6.64 -11.37 -10.19
CA HIS A 291 7.65 -11.51 -9.14
C HIS A 291 7.09 -11.18 -7.76
N THR A 292 7.73 -11.73 -6.74
CA THR A 292 7.44 -11.38 -5.34
C THR A 292 7.70 -9.89 -5.13
N ASP A 293 8.91 -9.42 -5.46
CA ASP A 293 9.26 -8.01 -5.56
C ASP A 293 10.56 -7.84 -6.37
N ALA A 294 10.41 -7.42 -7.62
CA ALA A 294 11.57 -7.16 -8.48
C ALA A 294 12.27 -5.83 -8.13
N VAL A 295 11.57 -4.87 -7.56
CA VAL A 295 12.12 -3.56 -7.18
C VAL A 295 13.03 -3.71 -5.97
N LEU A 296 12.55 -4.38 -4.93
CA LEU A 296 13.35 -4.68 -3.74
C LEU A 296 14.58 -5.54 -4.09
N ALA A 297 14.40 -6.55 -4.93
CA ALA A 297 15.50 -7.39 -5.38
C ALA A 297 16.57 -6.57 -6.13
N LYS A 298 16.17 -5.69 -7.05
CA LYS A 298 17.08 -4.79 -7.76
C LYS A 298 17.82 -3.84 -6.81
N ARG A 299 17.10 -3.28 -5.82
CA ARG A 299 17.63 -2.36 -4.82
C ARG A 299 18.78 -2.96 -4.01
N TYR A 300 18.66 -4.23 -3.63
CA TYR A 300 19.66 -4.96 -2.84
C TYR A 300 20.61 -5.84 -3.67
N GLY A 301 20.49 -5.85 -4.99
CA GLY A 301 21.27 -6.74 -5.85
C GLY A 301 20.91 -8.22 -5.70
N TRP A 302 19.71 -8.52 -5.21
CA TRP A 302 19.22 -9.88 -5.08
C TRP A 302 18.63 -10.37 -6.41
N ARG A 303 18.55 -11.70 -6.56
CA ARG A 303 17.83 -12.30 -7.68
C ARG A 303 16.33 -12.16 -7.45
N PRO A 304 15.56 -11.57 -8.41
CA PRO A 304 14.11 -11.55 -8.31
C PRO A 304 13.51 -12.95 -8.20
N GLU A 305 12.65 -13.16 -7.21
CA GLU A 305 11.92 -14.41 -7.03
C GLU A 305 10.58 -14.33 -7.79
N SER A 306 10.23 -15.43 -8.49
CA SER A 306 8.90 -15.53 -9.08
C SER A 306 7.85 -15.63 -7.98
N TRP A 307 6.72 -14.93 -8.17
CA TRP A 307 5.61 -15.04 -7.24
C TRP A 307 4.95 -16.43 -7.33
N ASP A 308 4.70 -17.01 -6.17
CA ASP A 308 3.90 -18.25 -6.06
C ASP A 308 2.41 -17.89 -5.98
N PHE A 309 1.73 -17.92 -7.12
CA PHE A 309 0.30 -17.59 -7.22
C PHE A 309 -0.60 -18.55 -6.41
N SER A 310 -0.12 -19.69 -5.97
CA SER A 310 -0.87 -20.58 -5.09
C SER A 310 -0.92 -20.13 -3.63
N SER A 311 -0.02 -19.22 -3.23
CA SER A 311 0.05 -18.71 -1.87
C SER A 311 -1.09 -17.75 -1.51
N PHE A 312 -1.66 -17.08 -2.51
CA PHE A 312 -2.85 -16.24 -2.37
C PHE A 312 -3.77 -16.43 -3.59
N CYS A 313 -4.90 -17.09 -3.39
CA CYS A 313 -5.90 -17.36 -4.43
C CYS A 313 -7.09 -16.42 -4.25
N PRO A 314 -7.14 -15.25 -4.93
CA PRO A 314 -8.23 -14.30 -4.79
C PRO A 314 -9.49 -14.80 -5.49
N GLN A 315 -10.67 -14.42 -4.98
CA GLN A 315 -11.93 -14.55 -5.70
C GLN A 315 -12.14 -13.40 -6.70
N VAL A 316 -11.51 -12.25 -6.40
CA VAL A 316 -11.58 -11.06 -7.27
C VAL A 316 -10.21 -10.47 -7.46
N VAL A 317 -9.86 -10.13 -8.70
CA VAL A 317 -8.69 -9.31 -9.03
C VAL A 317 -9.18 -7.98 -9.60
N VAL A 318 -8.88 -6.89 -8.90
CA VAL A 318 -9.20 -5.53 -9.35
C VAL A 318 -7.97 -4.92 -10.01
N ILE A 319 -8.13 -4.39 -11.22
CA ILE A 319 -7.05 -3.76 -12.00
C ILE A 319 -7.38 -2.28 -12.18
N HIS A 320 -6.54 -1.39 -11.63
CA HIS A 320 -6.63 0.05 -11.83
C HIS A 320 -5.35 0.56 -12.49
N LEU A 321 -5.30 0.51 -13.83
CA LEU A 321 -4.13 0.88 -14.64
C LEU A 321 -4.55 1.61 -15.91
N GLY A 322 -3.65 2.43 -16.44
CA GLY A 322 -3.83 3.22 -17.66
C GLY A 322 -3.57 4.71 -17.48
N THR A 323 -3.62 5.21 -16.24
CA THR A 323 -3.41 6.64 -15.93
C THR A 323 -2.01 7.09 -16.39
N ASN A 324 -0.99 6.28 -16.14
CA ASN A 324 0.38 6.60 -16.55
C ASN A 324 0.60 6.35 -18.04
N ASP A 325 0.00 5.31 -18.61
CA ASP A 325 0.02 5.06 -20.06
C ASP A 325 -0.57 6.24 -20.85
N ASP A 326 -1.57 6.92 -20.29
CA ASP A 326 -2.20 8.08 -20.90
C ASP A 326 -1.23 9.26 -21.10
N SER A 327 -0.20 9.41 -20.26
CA SER A 327 0.86 10.40 -20.42
C SER A 327 1.68 10.17 -21.70
N TYR A 328 1.79 8.90 -22.15
CA TYR A 328 2.46 8.50 -23.37
C TYR A 328 1.52 8.42 -24.57
N THR A 329 0.31 7.90 -24.40
CA THR A 329 -0.62 7.67 -25.53
C THR A 329 -1.17 8.98 -26.09
N ARG A 330 -1.54 9.93 -25.25
CA ARG A 330 -1.94 11.32 -25.58
C ARG A 330 -3.01 11.42 -26.65
N GLY A 331 -3.90 10.43 -26.79
CA GLY A 331 -4.89 10.39 -27.85
C GLY A 331 -4.32 10.01 -29.21
N ILE A 332 -3.08 9.53 -29.30
CA ILE A 332 -2.46 9.03 -30.53
C ILE A 332 -2.98 7.61 -30.78
N ARG A 333 -3.75 7.45 -31.84
CA ARG A 333 -4.49 6.23 -32.14
C ARG A 333 -3.63 4.96 -32.10
N GLU A 334 -2.46 4.98 -32.72
CA GLU A 334 -1.57 3.82 -32.82
C GLU A 334 -1.01 3.42 -31.43
N ARG A 335 -0.83 4.41 -30.54
CA ARG A 335 -0.36 4.16 -29.16
C ARG A 335 -1.49 3.62 -28.30
N GLU A 336 -2.72 4.14 -28.48
CA GLU A 336 -3.91 3.65 -27.79
C GLU A 336 -4.27 2.23 -28.20
N GLU A 337 -4.22 1.90 -29.50
CA GLU A 337 -4.44 0.54 -30.02
C GLU A 337 -3.41 -0.44 -29.43
N ARG A 338 -2.12 -0.03 -29.35
CA ARG A 338 -1.08 -0.82 -28.69
C ARG A 338 -1.38 -1.01 -27.20
N PHE A 339 -1.81 0.04 -26.50
CA PHE A 339 -2.20 -0.07 -25.09
C PHE A 339 -3.32 -1.10 -24.92
N GLU A 340 -4.37 -1.04 -25.72
CA GLU A 340 -5.49 -1.97 -25.67
C GLU A 340 -5.05 -3.43 -25.88
N GLU A 341 -4.17 -3.68 -26.85
CA GLU A 341 -3.64 -5.02 -27.12
C GLU A 341 -2.85 -5.58 -25.94
N GLU A 342 -1.90 -4.82 -25.41
CA GLU A 342 -1.06 -5.22 -24.28
C GLU A 342 -1.86 -5.32 -22.96
N TYR A 343 -2.87 -4.47 -22.79
CA TYR A 343 -3.81 -4.55 -21.66
C TYR A 343 -4.61 -5.85 -21.72
N CYS A 344 -5.14 -6.22 -22.89
CA CYS A 344 -5.82 -7.50 -23.10
C CYS A 344 -4.90 -8.69 -22.76
N GLU A 345 -3.63 -8.67 -23.22
CA GLU A 345 -2.70 -9.77 -22.93
C GLU A 345 -2.35 -9.83 -21.45
N PHE A 346 -2.20 -8.68 -20.80
CA PHE A 346 -1.97 -8.63 -19.34
C PHE A 346 -3.14 -9.22 -18.56
N VAL A 347 -4.39 -8.85 -18.88
CA VAL A 347 -5.59 -9.41 -18.24
C VAL A 347 -5.70 -10.92 -18.48
N ARG A 348 -5.40 -11.41 -19.69
CA ARG A 348 -5.34 -12.87 -19.95
C ARG A 348 -4.28 -13.56 -19.12
N ASN A 349 -3.12 -12.92 -18.91
CA ASN A 349 -2.06 -13.47 -18.08
C ASN A 349 -2.51 -13.59 -16.60
N ILE A 350 -3.20 -12.56 -16.08
CA ILE A 350 -3.79 -12.58 -14.75
C ILE A 350 -4.81 -13.73 -14.63
N HIS A 351 -5.71 -13.87 -15.60
CA HIS A 351 -6.71 -14.94 -15.60
C HIS A 351 -6.06 -16.34 -15.60
N ARG A 352 -5.02 -16.55 -16.43
CA ARG A 352 -4.30 -17.85 -16.46
C ARG A 352 -3.67 -18.20 -15.11
N ARG A 353 -3.29 -17.21 -14.29
CA ARG A 353 -2.65 -17.39 -12.99
C ARG A 353 -3.65 -17.46 -11.84
N ASN A 354 -4.82 -16.87 -12.02
CA ASN A 354 -5.93 -16.87 -11.07
C ASN A 354 -7.22 -17.39 -11.74
N PRO A 355 -7.26 -18.67 -12.16
CA PRO A 355 -8.35 -19.18 -13.03
C PRO A 355 -9.72 -19.20 -12.31
N GLY A 356 -9.75 -19.11 -11.00
CA GLY A 356 -10.98 -19.05 -10.19
C GLY A 356 -11.44 -17.64 -9.86
N ALA A 357 -10.72 -16.59 -10.30
CA ALA A 357 -11.05 -15.21 -9.95
C ALA A 357 -11.89 -14.53 -11.03
N GLU A 358 -12.89 -13.73 -10.60
CA GLU A 358 -13.48 -12.68 -11.41
C GLU A 358 -12.50 -11.51 -11.53
N ILE A 359 -12.37 -10.92 -12.71
CA ILE A 359 -11.50 -9.77 -12.94
C ILE A 359 -12.36 -8.52 -13.07
N VAL A 360 -12.01 -7.47 -12.35
CA VAL A 360 -12.67 -6.16 -12.44
C VAL A 360 -11.65 -5.13 -12.90
N CYS A 361 -11.83 -4.64 -14.13
CA CYS A 361 -11.07 -3.49 -14.60
C CYS A 361 -11.77 -2.22 -14.14
N THR A 362 -11.03 -1.32 -13.46
CA THR A 362 -11.54 -0.01 -13.05
C THR A 362 -10.64 1.10 -13.55
N PHE A 363 -11.23 2.22 -13.99
CA PHE A 363 -10.50 3.35 -14.56
C PHE A 363 -11.35 4.61 -14.57
N GLY A 364 -10.69 5.78 -14.59
CA GLY A 364 -11.34 7.03 -14.96
C GLY A 364 -11.27 8.18 -13.95
N VAL A 365 -10.70 8.00 -12.76
CA VAL A 365 -10.72 9.04 -11.70
C VAL A 365 -9.88 10.27 -12.05
N MET A 366 -8.64 10.10 -12.55
CA MET A 366 -7.74 11.20 -12.92
C MET A 366 -7.79 11.52 -14.42
N SER A 367 -8.02 10.54 -15.28
CA SER A 367 -8.13 10.69 -16.73
C SER A 367 -9.25 9.84 -17.29
N GLN A 368 -9.94 10.35 -18.31
CA GLN A 368 -10.98 9.64 -19.03
C GLN A 368 -10.56 9.22 -20.46
N ARG A 369 -9.35 9.62 -20.90
CA ARG A 369 -8.94 9.48 -22.30
C ARG A 369 -8.82 8.04 -22.73
N LEU A 370 -8.20 7.18 -21.93
CA LEU A 370 -8.06 5.76 -22.20
C LEU A 370 -9.27 4.90 -21.78
N LEU A 371 -10.29 5.51 -21.12
CA LEU A 371 -11.49 4.78 -20.70
C LEU A 371 -12.14 3.98 -21.85
N PRO A 372 -12.35 4.54 -23.08
CA PRO A 372 -12.91 3.77 -24.17
C PRO A 372 -12.07 2.54 -24.54
N ARG A 373 -10.73 2.63 -24.48
CA ARG A 373 -9.83 1.51 -24.79
C ARG A 373 -9.89 0.41 -23.74
N VAL A 374 -9.99 0.78 -22.46
CA VAL A 374 -10.18 -0.20 -21.38
C VAL A 374 -11.53 -0.91 -21.54
N GLU A 375 -12.59 -0.19 -21.92
CA GLU A 375 -13.91 -0.77 -22.18
C GLU A 375 -13.91 -1.71 -23.37
N GLU A 376 -13.28 -1.31 -24.48
CA GLU A 376 -13.11 -2.17 -25.66
C GLU A 376 -12.32 -3.45 -25.32
N ALA A 377 -11.24 -3.32 -24.51
CA ALA A 377 -10.48 -4.46 -24.03
C ALA A 377 -11.34 -5.41 -23.18
N VAL A 378 -12.12 -4.89 -22.23
CA VAL A 378 -13.02 -5.68 -21.36
C VAL A 378 -14.07 -6.40 -22.22
N GLN A 379 -14.68 -5.72 -23.19
CA GLN A 379 -15.65 -6.34 -24.10
C GLN A 379 -15.03 -7.51 -24.87
N ARG A 380 -13.88 -7.31 -25.52
CA ARG A 380 -13.16 -8.36 -26.28
C ARG A 380 -12.76 -9.55 -25.42
N LEU A 381 -12.33 -9.29 -24.18
CA LEU A 381 -11.96 -10.33 -23.24
C LEU A 381 -13.20 -11.14 -22.80
N SER A 382 -14.28 -10.47 -22.45
CA SER A 382 -15.55 -11.11 -22.08
C SER A 382 -16.11 -11.97 -23.22
N GLU A 383 -16.11 -11.46 -24.46
CA GLU A 383 -16.51 -12.21 -25.65
C GLU A 383 -15.62 -13.45 -25.90
N SER A 384 -14.35 -13.42 -25.45
CA SER A 384 -13.43 -14.56 -25.53
C SER A 384 -13.55 -15.54 -24.35
N GLY A 385 -14.48 -15.30 -23.41
CA GLY A 385 -14.76 -16.18 -22.27
C GLY A 385 -13.91 -15.92 -21.03
N VAL A 386 -13.19 -14.79 -20.95
CA VAL A 386 -12.52 -14.35 -19.73
C VAL A 386 -13.57 -13.76 -18.78
N PRO A 387 -13.63 -14.18 -17.49
CA PRO A 387 -14.55 -13.61 -16.51
C PRO A 387 -14.08 -12.21 -16.10
N VAL A 388 -14.43 -11.20 -16.88
CA VAL A 388 -14.00 -9.81 -16.70
C VAL A 388 -15.19 -8.86 -16.78
N ARG A 389 -15.16 -7.83 -15.92
CA ARG A 389 -16.18 -6.78 -15.83
C ARG A 389 -15.52 -5.41 -15.79
N MET A 390 -16.27 -4.39 -16.20
CA MET A 390 -15.85 -2.99 -16.09
C MET A 390 -16.57 -2.29 -14.94
N HIS A 391 -15.81 -1.64 -14.08
CA HIS A 391 -16.28 -0.67 -13.12
C HIS A 391 -15.73 0.71 -13.48
N ARG A 392 -16.61 1.66 -13.80
CA ARG A 392 -16.21 3.03 -14.16
C ARG A 392 -16.07 3.89 -12.94
N GLU A 393 -14.92 4.53 -12.79
CA GLU A 393 -14.73 5.56 -11.78
C GLU A 393 -15.30 6.90 -12.28
N GLU A 394 -15.97 7.62 -11.39
CA GLU A 394 -16.34 8.99 -11.68
C GLU A 394 -15.10 9.88 -11.70
N PRO A 395 -14.92 10.73 -12.73
CA PRO A 395 -13.80 11.65 -12.77
C PRO A 395 -13.87 12.65 -11.62
N MET A 396 -12.71 13.09 -11.16
CA MET A 396 -12.64 14.21 -10.22
C MET A 396 -13.20 15.47 -10.88
N PRO A 397 -14.26 16.09 -10.32
CA PRO A 397 -14.81 17.31 -10.91
C PRO A 397 -13.83 18.48 -10.81
N PRO A 398 -13.89 19.45 -11.76
CA PRO A 398 -13.07 20.63 -11.70
C PRO A 398 -13.23 21.37 -10.35
N GLY A 399 -12.10 21.67 -9.69
CA GLY A 399 -12.09 22.37 -8.41
C GLY A 399 -12.26 21.46 -7.18
N GLU A 400 -12.33 20.14 -7.34
CA GLU A 400 -12.23 19.23 -6.20
C GLU A 400 -10.82 19.32 -5.59
N VAL A 401 -10.78 19.32 -4.26
CA VAL A 401 -9.50 19.33 -3.53
C VAL A 401 -8.82 17.96 -3.68
N THR A 402 -7.61 17.97 -4.23
CA THR A 402 -6.78 16.79 -4.43
C THR A 402 -5.79 16.61 -3.29
N GLY A 403 -5.13 15.47 -3.26
CA GLY A 403 -3.88 15.26 -2.53
C GLY A 403 -2.68 15.87 -3.27
N CYS A 404 -1.48 15.41 -2.95
CA CYS A 404 -0.26 15.86 -3.63
C CYS A 404 -0.32 15.59 -5.13
N ASP A 405 0.28 16.48 -5.92
CA ASP A 405 0.47 16.32 -7.38
C ASP A 405 -0.82 15.97 -8.15
N GLY A 406 -1.97 16.45 -7.67
CA GLY A 406 -3.27 16.24 -8.32
C GLY A 406 -3.86 14.84 -8.11
N HIS A 407 -3.29 14.01 -7.24
CA HIS A 407 -3.82 12.68 -6.92
C HIS A 407 -5.12 12.77 -6.10
N PRO A 408 -5.94 11.69 -6.09
CA PRO A 408 -7.16 11.64 -5.29
C PRO A 408 -6.88 11.88 -3.80
N SER A 409 -7.59 12.82 -3.18
CA SER A 409 -7.54 13.04 -1.73
C SER A 409 -8.15 11.85 -0.97
N ALA A 410 -7.93 11.77 0.35
CA ALA A 410 -8.55 10.75 1.21
C ALA A 410 -10.08 10.70 1.06
N GLN A 411 -10.73 11.86 0.86
CA GLN A 411 -12.17 11.92 0.62
C GLN A 411 -12.54 11.28 -0.74
N ARG A 412 -11.77 11.52 -1.80
CA ARG A 412 -11.99 10.93 -3.12
C ARG A 412 -11.75 9.43 -3.07
N GLN A 413 -10.67 8.99 -2.45
CA GLN A 413 -10.34 7.57 -2.27
C GLN A 413 -11.48 6.82 -1.54
N ARG A 414 -12.08 7.43 -0.53
CA ARG A 414 -13.25 6.86 0.17
C ARG A 414 -14.45 6.69 -0.76
N LYS A 415 -14.76 7.68 -1.59
CA LYS A 415 -15.85 7.57 -2.58
C LYS A 415 -15.59 6.46 -3.59
N MET A 416 -14.35 6.31 -4.06
CA MET A 416 -13.95 5.20 -4.94
C MET A 416 -14.15 3.85 -4.24
N ALA A 417 -13.73 3.74 -2.97
CA ALA A 417 -13.94 2.53 -2.17
C ALA A 417 -15.42 2.18 -2.00
N GLU A 418 -16.27 3.15 -1.68
CA GLU A 418 -17.72 2.99 -1.55
C GLU A 418 -18.36 2.52 -2.87
N SER A 419 -17.97 3.14 -4.00
CA SER A 419 -18.45 2.80 -5.34
C SER A 419 -18.06 1.36 -5.71
N LEU A 420 -16.77 1.02 -5.56
CA LEU A 420 -16.27 -0.32 -5.89
C LEU A 420 -16.87 -1.39 -4.96
N THR A 421 -17.00 -1.11 -3.67
CA THR A 421 -17.64 -2.02 -2.70
C THR A 421 -19.07 -2.35 -3.11
N GLY A 422 -19.86 -1.31 -3.44
CA GLY A 422 -21.23 -1.49 -3.92
C GLY A 422 -21.29 -2.33 -5.21
N PHE A 423 -20.38 -2.08 -6.15
CA PHE A 423 -20.28 -2.87 -7.37
C PHE A 423 -19.94 -4.34 -7.08
N LEU A 424 -18.94 -4.62 -6.25
CA LEU A 424 -18.53 -5.99 -5.93
C LEU A 424 -19.63 -6.77 -5.21
N LEU A 425 -20.36 -6.13 -4.29
CA LEU A 425 -21.51 -6.74 -3.62
C LEU A 425 -22.64 -7.06 -4.60
N GLN A 426 -22.94 -6.15 -5.52
CA GLN A 426 -24.05 -6.33 -6.49
C GLN A 426 -23.72 -7.31 -7.58
N GLU A 427 -22.49 -7.32 -8.10
CA GLU A 427 -22.13 -8.05 -9.30
C GLU A 427 -21.42 -9.38 -9.04
N ILE A 428 -20.74 -9.54 -7.91
CA ILE A 428 -19.89 -10.70 -7.64
C ILE A 428 -20.32 -11.45 -6.38
N PHE A 429 -20.52 -10.77 -5.25
CA PHE A 429 -20.83 -11.38 -3.96
C PHE A 429 -22.36 -11.41 -3.67
N ARG A 430 -23.19 -11.66 -4.68
CA ARG A 430 -24.66 -11.59 -4.62
C ARG A 430 -25.33 -12.55 -3.61
N GLU A 431 -24.67 -13.66 -3.29
CA GLU A 431 -25.26 -14.72 -2.47
C GLU A 431 -25.35 -14.34 -0.98
N ASP A 432 -24.61 -13.34 -0.53
CA ASP A 432 -24.57 -12.93 0.88
C ASP A 432 -25.83 -12.14 1.32
N PHE A 433 -26.74 -11.77 0.41
CA PHE A 433 -27.98 -11.03 0.72
C PHE A 433 -29.26 -11.88 0.73
N ALA A 434 -29.17 -13.17 0.37
CA ALA A 434 -30.38 -13.96 0.10
C ALA A 434 -30.91 -14.75 1.31
N GLU A 435 -30.22 -14.82 2.45
CA GLU A 435 -30.65 -15.67 3.57
C GLU A 435 -31.24 -14.94 4.77
N ASP A 436 -31.02 -13.64 4.95
CA ASP A 436 -31.53 -12.92 6.14
C ASP A 436 -32.91 -12.27 5.98
N ASP A 437 -33.48 -12.15 4.77
CA ASP A 437 -34.80 -11.50 4.53
C ASP A 437 -35.97 -12.47 4.36
N MET A 438 -35.81 -13.76 4.64
CA MET A 438 -36.92 -14.74 4.54
C MET A 438 -37.41 -15.32 5.88
N ILE A 439 -37.10 -14.65 7.00
CA ILE A 439 -37.71 -15.01 8.29
C ILE A 439 -38.41 -13.77 8.86
N GLU A 440 -39.58 -13.46 8.35
CA GLU A 440 -40.70 -12.83 9.08
C GLU A 440 -42.03 -13.57 8.76
#